data_e31f052abd71456f40378adfe8246ec2
#
_entry.id   e31f052abd71456f40378adfe8246ec2
#
_cell.length_a   1.000
_cell.length_b   1.000
_cell.length_c   1.000
_cell.angle_alpha   90.00
_cell.angle_beta   90.00
_cell.angle_gamma   90.00
#
_symmetry.space_group_name_H-M   'P 1'
#
loop_
_entity.id
_entity.type
_entity.pdbx_description
1 polymer ?
#
loop_
_entity_poly.entity_id
_entity_poly.type
_entity_poly.pdbx_seq_one_letter_code
_entity_poly.pdbx_strand_id
1 'polypeptide(L)'
;IQFVIFPANFMSTTYFIFGIIQALTGFATWVFYTQEHFVIKASDYTNIGTDPSTLVVYFSRMGYTKKKAYERANLTGAQIYEIKAKERTEGTLGFWWCGRFGMHNWLMDIQEIELDLASYQTVTICSPVWVFNLSGPIKSFCQFAKGKVTNVNYILTHFNCFKYKRVVNELNKRLAIKGTLVDSYCIKWGKEVKHFKF
;
A
#
# COMPACT_ATOMS: atom_id res chain seq x y z
N ILE A 1 -6.94 56.75 -11.03
CA ILE A 1 -6.54 55.47 -10.46
C ILE A 1 -7.76 54.88 -9.77
N GLN A 2 -8.42 53.89 -10.37
CA GLN A 2 -9.53 53.18 -9.76
C GLN A 2 -8.98 52.13 -8.81
N PHE A 3 -9.19 52.30 -7.50
CA PHE A 3 -8.93 51.27 -6.52
C PHE A 3 -10.02 50.21 -6.62
N VAL A 4 -9.66 49.00 -7.04
CA VAL A 4 -10.56 47.84 -6.98
C VAL A 4 -10.70 47.44 -5.52
N ILE A 5 -11.79 47.83 -4.91
CA ILE A 5 -12.14 47.42 -3.54
C ILE A 5 -12.72 46.01 -3.63
N PHE A 6 -11.91 44.99 -3.31
CA PHE A 6 -12.43 43.61 -3.15
C PHE A 6 -13.33 43.57 -1.90
N PRO A 7 -14.50 42.95 -1.99
CA PRO A 7 -15.39 42.81 -0.82
C PRO A 7 -14.69 42.01 0.29
N ALA A 8 -14.79 42.47 1.53
CA ALA A 8 -14.13 41.89 2.70
C ALA A 8 -14.39 40.35 2.83
N ASN A 9 -15.56 39.91 2.39
CA ASN A 9 -15.95 38.47 2.38
C ASN A 9 -15.12 37.65 1.38
N PHE A 10 -14.69 38.23 0.25
CA PHE A 10 -13.87 37.55 -0.73
C PHE A 10 -12.47 37.27 -0.19
N MET A 11 -11.87 38.23 0.48
CA MET A 11 -10.54 38.05 1.11
C MET A 11 -10.60 37.00 2.23
N SER A 12 -11.64 37.03 3.07
CA SER A 12 -11.81 36.04 4.14
C SER A 12 -11.93 34.59 3.63
N THR A 13 -12.74 34.37 2.56
CA THR A 13 -12.90 33.07 1.95
C THR A 13 -11.61 32.56 1.30
N THR A 14 -10.87 33.46 0.66
CA THR A 14 -9.59 33.11 0.02
C THR A 14 -8.55 32.69 1.04
N TYR A 15 -8.41 33.41 2.14
CA TYR A 15 -7.50 33.03 3.25
C TYR A 15 -7.90 31.71 3.90
N PHE A 16 -9.19 31.47 4.06
CA PHE A 16 -9.68 30.22 4.62
C PHE A 16 -9.34 29.01 3.73
N ILE A 17 -9.58 29.13 2.40
CA ILE A 17 -9.21 28.09 1.44
C ILE A 17 -7.70 27.86 1.43
N PHE A 18 -6.91 28.93 1.43
CA PHE A 18 -5.46 28.83 1.46
C PHE A 18 -4.95 28.14 2.72
N GLY A 19 -5.55 28.45 3.88
CA GLY A 19 -5.26 27.78 5.15
C GLY A 19 -5.54 26.28 5.13
N ILE A 20 -6.66 25.86 4.53
CA ILE A 20 -6.99 24.45 4.37
C ILE A 20 -5.96 23.75 3.48
N ILE A 21 -5.62 24.34 2.32
CA ILE A 21 -4.62 23.77 1.40
C ILE A 21 -3.27 23.62 2.11
N GLN A 22 -2.84 24.63 2.86
CA GLN A 22 -1.59 24.61 3.60
C GLN A 22 -1.58 23.53 4.69
N ALA A 23 -2.69 23.38 5.43
CA ALA A 23 -2.83 22.34 6.45
C ALA A 23 -2.78 20.93 5.86
N LEU A 24 -3.49 20.70 4.74
CA LEU A 24 -3.50 19.42 4.05
C LEU A 24 -2.11 19.07 3.46
N THR A 25 -1.43 20.05 2.88
CA THR A 25 -0.09 19.87 2.32
C THR A 25 0.94 19.63 3.43
N GLY A 26 0.87 20.40 4.51
CA GLY A 26 1.74 20.22 5.68
C GLY A 26 1.54 18.85 6.33
N PHE A 27 0.30 18.41 6.47
CA PHE A 27 -0.02 17.07 6.97
C PHE A 27 0.55 15.96 6.07
N ALA A 28 0.37 16.05 4.75
CA ALA A 28 0.90 15.07 3.81
C ALA A 28 2.43 15.03 3.83
N THR A 29 3.09 16.19 3.93
CA THR A 29 4.55 16.30 4.04
C THR A 29 5.05 15.70 5.35
N TRP A 30 4.37 15.98 6.46
CA TRP A 30 4.70 15.41 7.75
C TRP A 30 4.54 13.89 7.77
N VAL A 31 3.43 13.37 7.22
CA VAL A 31 3.23 11.92 7.05
C VAL A 31 4.34 11.30 6.23
N PHE A 32 4.71 11.94 5.12
CA PHE A 32 5.81 11.49 4.27
C PHE A 32 7.15 11.48 5.04
N TYR A 33 7.50 12.59 5.70
CA TYR A 33 8.75 12.73 6.43
C TYR A 33 8.87 11.73 7.59
N THR A 34 7.81 11.57 8.39
CA THR A 34 7.83 10.64 9.53
C THR A 34 7.88 9.18 9.12
N GLN A 35 7.45 8.86 7.91
CA GLN A 35 7.36 7.48 7.43
C GLN A 35 8.52 7.07 6.53
N GLU A 36 9.18 8.01 5.87
CA GLU A 36 10.34 7.71 5.03
C GLU A 36 11.58 7.29 5.82
N HIS A 37 11.63 7.63 7.11
CA HIS A 37 12.69 7.17 8.01
C HIS A 37 12.57 5.70 8.42
N PHE A 38 11.57 4.98 7.91
CA PHE A 38 11.41 3.57 8.19
C PHE A 38 12.36 2.74 7.32
N VAL A 39 13.58 2.54 7.79
CA VAL A 39 14.60 1.75 7.12
C VAL A 39 14.50 0.29 7.55
N ILE A 40 14.41 -0.62 6.58
CA ILE A 40 14.52 -2.05 6.79
C ILE A 40 15.94 -2.47 6.43
N LYS A 41 16.64 -3.06 7.38
CA LYS A 41 17.91 -3.70 7.13
C LYS A 41 17.64 -5.14 6.69
N ALA A 42 17.90 -5.45 5.44
CA ALA A 42 17.70 -6.81 4.91
C ALA A 42 18.53 -7.86 5.64
N SER A 43 19.69 -7.47 6.19
CA SER A 43 20.57 -8.32 7.01
C SER A 43 19.90 -8.90 8.26
N ASP A 44 18.86 -8.26 8.78
CA ASP A 44 18.14 -8.70 9.98
C ASP A 44 17.21 -9.90 9.71
N TYR A 45 17.05 -10.28 8.42
CA TYR A 45 16.13 -11.31 7.96
C TYR A 45 16.87 -12.45 7.25
N THR A 46 17.52 -13.31 8.03
CA THR A 46 18.46 -14.32 7.52
C THR A 46 17.79 -15.55 6.91
N ASN A 47 16.50 -15.77 7.17
CA ASN A 47 15.78 -16.95 6.69
C ASN A 47 15.02 -16.72 5.35
N ILE A 48 15.09 -15.53 4.77
CA ILE A 48 14.43 -15.22 3.49
C ILE A 48 15.07 -16.02 2.36
N GLY A 49 14.23 -16.68 1.53
CA GLY A 49 14.68 -17.43 0.35
C GLY A 49 15.13 -18.86 0.65
N THR A 50 15.00 -19.35 1.88
CA THR A 50 15.35 -20.73 2.22
C THR A 50 14.31 -21.75 1.74
N ASP A 51 13.06 -21.32 1.55
CA ASP A 51 12.01 -22.11 0.93
C ASP A 51 11.69 -21.59 -0.47
N PRO A 52 12.12 -22.28 -1.55
CA PRO A 52 11.89 -21.85 -2.92
C PRO A 52 10.44 -22.08 -3.37
N SER A 53 9.64 -22.81 -2.62
CA SER A 53 8.23 -23.11 -2.97
C SER A 53 7.26 -22.01 -2.55
N THR A 54 7.70 -21.07 -1.70
CA THR A 54 6.87 -19.98 -1.20
C THR A 54 7.39 -18.62 -1.62
N LEU A 55 6.45 -17.71 -1.94
CA LEU A 55 6.75 -16.35 -2.38
C LEU A 55 5.94 -15.34 -1.58
N VAL A 56 6.59 -14.27 -1.13
CA VAL A 56 5.94 -13.09 -0.59
C VAL A 56 6.09 -11.94 -1.60
N VAL A 57 4.95 -11.47 -2.11
CA VAL A 57 4.89 -10.32 -3.02
C VAL A 57 4.32 -9.14 -2.28
N TYR A 58 4.95 -7.97 -2.41
CA TYR A 58 4.46 -6.78 -1.75
C TYR A 58 4.60 -5.51 -2.59
N PHE A 59 3.78 -4.55 -2.26
CA PHE A 59 3.97 -3.15 -2.61
C PHE A 59 3.98 -2.31 -1.33
N SER A 60 4.92 -1.39 -1.23
CA SER A 60 4.99 -0.49 -0.07
C SER A 60 5.41 0.90 -0.49
N ARG A 61 4.64 1.92 -0.12
CA ARG A 61 4.97 3.31 -0.38
C ARG A 61 5.93 3.90 0.67
N MET A 62 5.75 3.49 1.93
CA MET A 62 6.42 4.10 3.08
C MET A 62 7.15 3.10 4.00
N GLY A 63 7.35 1.88 3.54
CA GLY A 63 8.09 0.86 4.29
C GLY A 63 7.26 -0.03 5.24
N TYR A 64 6.02 0.34 5.61
CA TYR A 64 5.26 -0.49 6.58
C TYR A 64 4.86 -1.84 6.05
N THR A 65 4.30 -1.88 4.84
CA THR A 65 3.97 -3.14 4.18
C THR A 65 5.24 -3.92 3.88
N LYS A 66 6.32 -3.25 3.49
CA LYS A 66 7.65 -3.84 3.31
C LYS A 66 8.12 -4.56 4.56
N LYS A 67 8.03 -3.91 5.74
CA LYS A 67 8.38 -4.53 7.02
C LYS A 67 7.59 -5.82 7.25
N LYS A 68 6.27 -5.77 7.10
CA LYS A 68 5.41 -6.94 7.31
C LYS A 68 5.66 -8.05 6.30
N ALA A 69 6.00 -7.70 5.06
CA ALA A 69 6.43 -8.65 4.05
C ALA A 69 7.74 -9.35 4.41
N TYR A 70 8.74 -8.58 4.88
CA TYR A 70 10.02 -9.14 5.34
C TYR A 70 9.85 -10.02 6.57
N GLU A 71 9.07 -9.59 7.58
CA GLU A 71 8.74 -10.40 8.75
C GLU A 71 8.08 -11.73 8.34
N ARG A 72 7.13 -11.70 7.40
CA ARG A 72 6.47 -12.89 6.90
C ARG A 72 7.39 -13.78 6.10
N ALA A 73 8.19 -13.23 5.19
CA ALA A 73 9.15 -13.99 4.39
C ALA A 73 10.18 -14.68 5.29
N ASN A 74 10.69 -13.98 6.30
CA ASN A 74 11.63 -14.55 7.27
C ASN A 74 10.99 -15.66 8.11
N LEU A 75 9.71 -15.51 8.49
CA LEU A 75 8.98 -16.53 9.26
C LEU A 75 8.78 -17.82 8.47
N THR A 76 8.52 -17.69 7.17
CA THR A 76 8.17 -18.82 6.30
C THR A 76 9.32 -19.33 5.43
N GLY A 77 10.47 -18.67 5.45
CA GLY A 77 11.57 -18.97 4.53
C GLY A 77 11.32 -18.52 3.09
N ALA A 78 10.21 -17.84 2.82
CA ALA A 78 9.75 -17.49 1.47
C ALA A 78 10.75 -16.58 0.73
N GLN A 79 10.75 -16.69 -0.58
CA GLN A 79 11.31 -15.68 -1.45
C GLN A 79 10.50 -14.38 -1.36
N ILE A 80 11.13 -13.23 -1.63
CA ILE A 80 10.46 -11.94 -1.53
C ILE A 80 10.57 -11.17 -2.85
N TYR A 81 9.47 -10.55 -3.27
CA TYR A 81 9.42 -9.75 -4.49
C TYR A 81 8.70 -8.42 -4.27
N GLU A 82 9.33 -7.33 -4.66
CA GLU A 82 8.76 -5.99 -4.58
C GLU A 82 8.12 -5.57 -5.89
N ILE A 83 6.83 -5.23 -5.84
CA ILE A 83 6.15 -4.63 -6.98
C ILE A 83 6.53 -3.14 -7.04
N LYS A 84 7.04 -2.71 -8.18
CA LYS A 84 7.41 -1.32 -8.43
C LYS A 84 6.36 -0.66 -9.32
N ALA A 85 5.81 0.44 -8.87
CA ALA A 85 4.93 1.27 -9.69
C ALA A 85 5.76 2.04 -10.73
N LYS A 86 5.21 2.26 -11.93
CA LYS A 86 5.76 3.22 -12.91
C LYS A 86 5.44 4.64 -12.52
N GLU A 87 4.33 4.83 -11.85
CA GLU A 87 3.85 6.10 -11.33
C GLU A 87 4.67 6.56 -10.12
N ARG A 88 4.73 7.87 -9.91
CA ARG A 88 5.36 8.44 -8.72
C ARG A 88 4.49 8.16 -7.49
N THR A 89 5.00 7.35 -6.58
CA THR A 89 4.30 7.00 -5.33
C THR A 89 4.89 7.66 -4.09
N GLU A 90 6.06 8.28 -4.22
CA GLU A 90 6.82 8.89 -3.13
C GLU A 90 6.55 10.38 -2.97
N GLY A 91 6.86 10.91 -1.81
CA GLY A 91 6.71 12.32 -1.48
C GLY A 91 5.26 12.76 -1.29
N THR A 92 5.09 14.07 -1.06
CA THR A 92 3.78 14.69 -0.86
C THR A 92 2.87 14.51 -2.08
N LEU A 93 3.40 14.71 -3.28
CA LEU A 93 2.63 14.52 -4.52
C LEU A 93 2.25 13.04 -4.71
N GLY A 94 3.16 12.11 -4.43
CA GLY A 94 2.86 10.68 -4.47
C GLY A 94 1.78 10.27 -3.46
N PHE A 95 1.72 10.90 -2.28
CA PHE A 95 0.65 10.67 -1.32
C PHE A 95 -0.73 11.00 -1.90
N TRP A 96 -0.88 12.20 -2.47
CA TRP A 96 -2.14 12.62 -3.08
C TRP A 96 -2.49 11.78 -4.30
N TRP A 97 -1.49 11.45 -5.13
CA TRP A 97 -1.66 10.62 -6.31
C TRP A 97 -2.15 9.22 -5.95
N CYS A 98 -1.50 8.54 -5.01
CA CYS A 98 -1.94 7.25 -4.49
C CYS A 98 -3.34 7.31 -3.85
N GLY A 99 -3.65 8.39 -3.13
CA GLY A 99 -4.98 8.64 -2.58
C GLY A 99 -6.05 8.71 -3.66
N ARG A 100 -5.78 9.41 -4.77
CA ARG A 100 -6.67 9.50 -5.92
C ARG A 100 -6.93 8.12 -6.55
N PHE A 101 -5.88 7.33 -6.79
CA PHE A 101 -6.04 5.96 -7.29
C PHE A 101 -6.88 5.09 -6.33
N GLY A 102 -6.68 5.26 -5.02
CA GLY A 102 -7.48 4.59 -4.01
C GLY A 102 -8.96 4.98 -4.05
N MET A 103 -9.27 6.30 -4.11
CA MET A 103 -10.64 6.80 -4.17
C MET A 103 -11.41 6.33 -5.39
N HIS A 104 -10.79 6.38 -6.57
CA HIS A 104 -11.41 5.98 -7.82
C HIS A 104 -11.32 4.48 -8.11
N ASN A 105 -10.69 3.72 -7.23
CA ASN A 105 -10.48 2.28 -7.40
C ASN A 105 -9.73 1.92 -8.69
N TRP A 106 -8.83 2.79 -9.18
CA TRP A 106 -8.08 2.61 -10.41
C TRP A 106 -6.94 1.62 -10.25
N LEU A 107 -6.54 1.03 -11.37
CA LEU A 107 -5.28 0.31 -11.54
C LEU A 107 -4.14 1.33 -11.61
N MET A 108 -2.95 0.92 -11.23
CA MET A 108 -1.73 1.73 -11.37
C MET A 108 -0.71 0.92 -12.15
N ASP A 109 -0.10 1.52 -13.15
CA ASP A 109 0.90 0.85 -13.95
C ASP A 109 2.09 0.42 -13.10
N ILE A 110 2.56 -0.80 -13.33
CA ILE A 110 3.69 -1.40 -12.65
C ILE A 110 4.80 -1.73 -13.63
N GLN A 111 6.02 -1.84 -13.14
CA GLN A 111 7.13 -2.35 -13.93
C GLN A 111 6.85 -3.80 -14.35
N GLU A 112 7.50 -4.22 -15.41
CA GLU A 112 7.40 -5.60 -15.88
C GLU A 112 7.80 -6.59 -14.79
N ILE A 113 7.05 -7.68 -14.70
CA ILE A 113 7.24 -8.70 -13.68
C ILE A 113 7.90 -9.91 -14.32
N GLU A 114 9.14 -10.12 -13.98
CA GLU A 114 9.94 -11.27 -14.43
C GLU A 114 9.86 -12.40 -13.39
N LEU A 115 8.64 -12.92 -13.15
CA LEU A 115 8.39 -14.00 -12.21
C LEU A 115 7.54 -15.09 -12.87
N ASP A 116 7.98 -16.33 -12.76
CA ASP A 116 7.13 -17.49 -13.01
C ASP A 116 6.35 -17.85 -11.74
N LEU A 117 5.13 -17.32 -11.64
CA LEU A 117 4.27 -17.56 -10.48
C LEU A 117 3.79 -19.01 -10.37
N ALA A 118 3.79 -19.77 -11.47
CA ALA A 118 3.36 -21.16 -11.47
C ALA A 118 4.36 -22.10 -10.76
N SER A 119 5.61 -21.65 -10.60
CA SER A 119 6.64 -22.40 -9.87
C SER A 119 6.42 -22.39 -8.34
N TYR A 120 5.59 -21.49 -7.81
CA TYR A 120 5.35 -21.36 -6.38
C TYR A 120 4.08 -22.10 -5.95
N GLN A 121 4.18 -22.89 -4.88
CA GLN A 121 3.03 -23.55 -4.26
C GLN A 121 2.15 -22.57 -3.49
N THR A 122 2.75 -21.57 -2.84
CA THR A 122 2.03 -20.57 -2.05
C THR A 122 2.56 -19.17 -2.32
N VAL A 123 1.67 -18.25 -2.64
CA VAL A 123 1.98 -16.84 -2.82
C VAL A 123 1.29 -16.00 -1.75
N THR A 124 2.06 -15.29 -0.93
CA THR A 124 1.53 -14.33 0.04
C THR A 124 1.56 -12.93 -0.54
N ILE A 125 0.41 -12.28 -0.66
CA ILE A 125 0.29 -10.91 -1.17
C ILE A 125 0.15 -9.94 0.00
N CYS A 126 1.14 -9.06 0.17
CA CYS A 126 1.14 -8.01 1.17
C CYS A 126 0.76 -6.67 0.53
N SER A 127 -0.36 -6.09 0.95
CA SER A 127 -0.91 -4.87 0.36
C SER A 127 -1.20 -3.78 1.39
N PRO A 128 -0.83 -2.52 1.12
CA PRO A 128 -1.44 -1.41 1.82
C PRO A 128 -2.88 -1.19 1.33
N VAL A 129 -3.73 -0.71 2.23
CA VAL A 129 -5.10 -0.28 1.90
C VAL A 129 -5.11 1.24 1.70
N TRP A 130 -5.56 1.68 0.53
CA TRP A 130 -5.66 3.07 0.17
C TRP A 130 -7.13 3.51 0.08
N VAL A 131 -7.52 4.44 0.93
CA VAL A 131 -8.90 4.97 0.94
C VAL A 131 -9.94 3.84 0.92
N PHE A 132 -9.79 2.88 1.83
CA PHE A 132 -10.65 1.69 2.00
C PHE A 132 -10.65 0.69 0.83
N ASN A 133 -9.80 0.86 -0.17
CA ASN A 133 -9.66 -0.01 -1.33
C ASN A 133 -8.27 -0.65 -1.39
N LEU A 134 -8.15 -1.69 -2.20
CA LEU A 134 -6.86 -2.30 -2.52
C LEU A 134 -5.96 -1.27 -3.23
N SER A 135 -4.66 -1.29 -2.94
CA SER A 135 -3.70 -0.39 -3.59
C SER A 135 -3.61 -0.64 -5.10
N GLY A 136 -3.44 0.43 -5.88
CA GLY A 136 -3.38 0.37 -7.34
C GLY A 136 -2.35 -0.62 -7.89
N PRO A 137 -1.08 -0.61 -7.42
CA PRO A 137 -0.07 -1.56 -7.89
C PRO A 137 -0.42 -3.03 -7.62
N ILE A 138 -1.02 -3.33 -6.46
CA ILE A 138 -1.45 -4.71 -6.16
C ILE A 138 -2.64 -5.12 -7.04
N LYS A 139 -3.53 -4.20 -7.42
CA LYS A 139 -4.58 -4.51 -8.39
C LYS A 139 -4.01 -4.94 -9.73
N SER A 140 -2.99 -4.24 -10.21
CA SER A 140 -2.30 -4.58 -11.46
C SER A 140 -1.55 -5.90 -11.35
N PHE A 141 -0.89 -6.15 -10.23
CA PHE A 141 -0.30 -7.46 -9.94
C PHE A 141 -1.34 -8.59 -9.96
N CYS A 142 -2.53 -8.38 -9.38
CA CYS A 142 -3.59 -9.38 -9.42
C CYS A 142 -4.05 -9.72 -10.85
N GLN A 143 -4.02 -8.76 -11.77
CA GLN A 143 -4.30 -9.04 -13.19
C GLN A 143 -3.23 -9.93 -13.81
N PHE A 144 -1.95 -9.66 -13.53
CA PHE A 144 -0.84 -10.48 -13.97
C PHE A 144 -0.87 -11.89 -13.37
N ALA A 145 -1.23 -12.01 -12.09
CA ALA A 145 -1.23 -13.26 -11.32
C ALA A 145 -2.47 -14.14 -11.56
N LYS A 146 -3.51 -13.59 -12.18
CA LYS A 146 -4.77 -14.31 -12.41
C LYS A 146 -4.54 -15.59 -13.23
N GLY A 147 -4.96 -16.72 -12.68
CA GLY A 147 -4.80 -18.04 -13.30
C GLY A 147 -3.40 -18.63 -13.22
N LYS A 148 -2.43 -17.93 -12.59
CA LYS A 148 -1.06 -18.40 -12.42
C LYS A 148 -0.73 -18.82 -11.00
N VAL A 149 -1.63 -18.60 -10.05
CA VAL A 149 -1.46 -18.91 -8.63
C VAL A 149 -2.55 -19.87 -8.18
N THR A 150 -2.20 -20.81 -7.31
CA THR A 150 -3.11 -21.86 -6.83
C THR A 150 -3.46 -21.71 -5.35
N ASN A 151 -2.53 -21.26 -4.52
CA ASN A 151 -2.74 -21.01 -3.11
C ASN A 151 -2.25 -19.61 -2.73
N VAL A 152 -3.15 -18.80 -2.19
CA VAL A 152 -2.86 -17.39 -1.93
C VAL A 152 -3.22 -17.00 -0.51
N ASN A 153 -2.27 -16.37 0.17
CA ASN A 153 -2.44 -15.72 1.45
C ASN A 153 -2.42 -14.21 1.31
N TYR A 154 -3.14 -13.52 2.19
CA TYR A 154 -3.19 -12.06 2.21
C TYR A 154 -2.69 -11.50 3.53
N ILE A 155 -1.90 -10.44 3.44
CA ILE A 155 -1.50 -9.58 4.57
C ILE A 155 -1.86 -8.15 4.19
N LEU A 156 -2.62 -7.48 5.05
CA LEU A 156 -3.05 -6.10 4.82
C LEU A 156 -2.42 -5.17 5.83
N THR A 157 -2.00 -4.00 5.39
CA THR A 157 -1.61 -2.89 6.24
C THR A 157 -2.51 -1.69 5.98
N HIS A 158 -2.99 -1.04 7.05
CA HIS A 158 -3.97 0.03 6.91
C HIS A 158 -3.88 1.03 8.08
N PHE A 159 -4.36 2.22 7.86
CA PHE A 159 -4.42 3.26 8.88
C PHE A 159 -5.64 3.13 9.79
N ASN A 160 -6.79 2.77 9.21
CA ASN A 160 -8.03 2.57 9.95
C ASN A 160 -8.12 1.13 10.47
N CYS A 161 -8.44 0.95 11.75
CA CYS A 161 -8.46 -0.38 12.39
C CYS A 161 -9.74 -1.18 12.07
N PHE A 162 -10.13 -1.29 10.79
CA PHE A 162 -11.29 -2.07 10.35
C PHE A 162 -10.90 -3.49 9.88
N LYS A 163 -11.87 -4.39 9.91
CA LYS A 163 -11.75 -5.71 9.28
C LYS A 163 -12.02 -5.57 7.78
N TYR A 164 -11.00 -5.56 6.96
CA TYR A 164 -11.11 -5.26 5.53
C TYR A 164 -11.67 -6.41 4.66
N LYS A 165 -12.81 -6.95 5.05
CA LYS A 165 -13.51 -8.01 4.30
C LYS A 165 -13.73 -7.64 2.82
N ARG A 166 -14.04 -6.35 2.57
CA ARG A 166 -14.22 -5.83 1.20
C ARG A 166 -12.95 -5.96 0.37
N VAL A 167 -11.80 -5.63 0.93
CA VAL A 167 -10.49 -5.70 0.22
C VAL A 167 -10.13 -7.15 -0.06
N VAL A 168 -10.37 -8.07 0.87
CA VAL A 168 -10.18 -9.51 0.66
C VAL A 168 -11.09 -10.04 -0.46
N ASN A 169 -12.36 -9.63 -0.46
CA ASN A 169 -13.28 -10.01 -1.53
C ASN A 169 -12.85 -9.47 -2.90
N GLU A 170 -12.28 -8.26 -2.93
CA GLU A 170 -11.73 -7.70 -4.16
C GLU A 170 -10.51 -8.49 -4.65
N LEU A 171 -9.59 -8.87 -3.75
CA LEU A 171 -8.45 -9.74 -4.07
C LEU A 171 -8.91 -11.07 -4.68
N ASN A 172 -9.85 -11.73 -4.00
CA ASN A 172 -10.42 -13.00 -4.48
C ASN A 172 -11.05 -12.88 -5.87
N LYS A 173 -11.83 -11.82 -6.09
CA LYS A 173 -12.46 -11.56 -7.39
C LYS A 173 -11.44 -11.31 -8.50
N ARG A 174 -10.39 -10.52 -8.21
CA ARG A 174 -9.37 -10.16 -9.20
C ARG A 174 -8.49 -11.35 -9.58
N LEU A 175 -8.12 -12.16 -8.61
CA LEU A 175 -7.32 -13.37 -8.81
C LEU A 175 -8.14 -14.55 -9.35
N ALA A 176 -9.46 -14.49 -9.27
CA ALA A 176 -10.39 -15.59 -9.54
C ALA A 176 -10.12 -16.83 -8.69
N ILE A 177 -9.66 -16.63 -7.45
CA ILE A 177 -9.37 -17.68 -6.47
C ILE A 177 -9.74 -17.20 -5.07
N LYS A 178 -10.12 -18.11 -4.18
CA LYS A 178 -10.38 -17.82 -2.77
C LYS A 178 -9.10 -17.95 -1.97
N GLY A 179 -8.47 -16.83 -1.67
CA GLY A 179 -7.31 -16.77 -0.78
C GLY A 179 -7.70 -16.61 0.70
N THR A 180 -6.72 -16.79 1.57
CA THR A 180 -6.85 -16.68 3.02
C THR A 180 -6.24 -15.37 3.53
N LEU A 181 -7.01 -14.54 4.26
CA LEU A 181 -6.46 -13.45 5.02
C LEU A 181 -5.77 -14.02 6.26
N VAL A 182 -4.46 -13.87 6.36
CA VAL A 182 -3.67 -14.37 7.47
C VAL A 182 -3.55 -13.31 8.56
N ASP A 183 -3.15 -12.11 8.16
CA ASP A 183 -2.88 -11.01 9.08
C ASP A 183 -3.37 -9.67 8.52
N SER A 184 -3.82 -8.80 9.42
CA SER A 184 -4.19 -7.43 9.08
C SER A 184 -3.68 -6.47 10.17
N TYR A 185 -2.85 -5.52 9.78
CA TYR A 185 -2.14 -4.62 10.68
C TYR A 185 -2.66 -3.19 10.57
N CYS A 186 -3.20 -2.68 11.67
CA CYS A 186 -3.49 -1.25 11.79
C CYS A 186 -2.24 -0.51 12.23
N ILE A 187 -1.69 0.32 11.35
CA ILE A 187 -0.46 1.09 11.59
C ILE A 187 -0.78 2.58 11.51
N LYS A 188 -0.61 3.27 12.64
CA LYS A 188 -0.82 4.71 12.74
C LYS A 188 0.50 5.38 13.14
N TRP A 189 0.89 6.39 12.40
CA TRP A 189 2.06 7.22 12.72
C TRP A 189 3.33 6.40 13.02
N GLY A 190 3.57 5.37 12.23
CA GLY A 190 4.73 4.51 12.40
C GLY A 190 4.63 3.41 13.45
N LYS A 191 3.55 3.39 14.21
CA LYS A 191 3.35 2.40 15.27
C LYS A 191 2.22 1.42 14.90
N GLU A 192 2.47 0.14 15.12
CA GLU A 192 1.42 -0.88 15.06
C GLU A 192 0.49 -0.68 16.27
N VAL A 193 -0.75 -0.29 16.00
CA VAL A 193 -1.76 -0.03 17.03
C VAL A 193 -2.60 -1.27 17.28
N LYS A 194 -2.86 -2.06 16.23
CA LYS A 194 -3.68 -3.25 16.33
C LYS A 194 -3.29 -4.28 15.26
N HIS A 195 -3.26 -5.53 15.68
CA HIS A 195 -3.05 -6.69 14.84
C HIS A 195 -4.28 -7.59 14.89
N PHE A 196 -4.77 -7.98 13.73
CA PHE A 196 -5.85 -8.94 13.58
C PHE A 196 -5.26 -10.21 12.93
N LYS A 197 -5.31 -11.32 13.66
CA LYS A 197 -5.02 -12.66 13.14
C LYS A 197 -6.32 -13.31 12.71
N PHE A 198 -6.28 -14.12 11.66
CA PHE A 198 -7.44 -14.79 11.09
C PHE A 198 -7.20 -16.30 10.94
#